data_39c169748967947e8a8e19dfa75a5276
#
_entry.id   39c169748967947e8a8e19dfa75a5276
#
_cell.length_a   1.000
_cell.length_b   1.000
_cell.length_c   1.000
_cell.angle_alpha   90.00
_cell.angle_beta   90.00
_cell.angle_gamma   90.00
#
_symmetry.space_group_name_H-M   'P 1'
#
loop_
_entity.id
_entity.type
_entity.pdbx_description
1 polymer ?
#
loop_
_entity_poly.entity_id
_entity_poly.type
_entity_poly.pdbx_seq_one_letter_code
_entity_poly.pdbx_strand_id
1 'polypeptide(L)'
;AASDVYKRQDVQNIVELEKPWGAVVQFGGQTAIKLAKALTEMGVQILGTSADGVDAAEDRERFDEILEKCAIPRAKGRTVYTTQEALQAANELGYPVLVRPSYVLGGQGMEIAYSDRNIEEFMRIINLTVQEHPILIDKYLMGREVEVDGVFDGEDILIPGIMEHVERAGVHSGDSIAVYPPINLEEKHRELILKHTKNMAKHLNVIGLINAQYIPVSYTHLTLPTTSR
;
A
#
# COMPACT_ATOMS: atom_id res chain seq x y z
N ALA A 1 -21.46 -1.90 0.05
CA ALA A 1 -21.93 -2.14 -1.34
C ALA A 1 -22.99 -1.14 -1.76
N ALA A 2 -24.08 -0.92 -0.98
CA ALA A 2 -25.14 0.03 -1.38
C ALA A 2 -24.65 1.49 -1.43
N SER A 3 -23.81 1.92 -0.49
CA SER A 3 -23.31 3.30 -0.45
C SER A 3 -22.42 3.67 -1.63
N ASP A 4 -21.67 2.71 -2.18
CA ASP A 4 -20.76 2.97 -3.31
C ASP A 4 -21.53 3.08 -4.63
N VAL A 5 -22.65 2.37 -4.78
CA VAL A 5 -23.54 2.49 -5.95
C VAL A 5 -24.21 3.86 -6.00
N TYR A 6 -24.72 4.35 -4.86
CA TYR A 6 -25.30 5.69 -4.79
C TYR A 6 -24.28 6.78 -5.12
N LYS A 7 -23.09 6.69 -4.59
CA LYS A 7 -22.03 7.69 -4.86
C LYS A 7 -21.66 7.73 -6.34
N ARG A 8 -21.56 6.57 -7.01
CA ARG A 8 -21.29 6.51 -8.46
C ARG A 8 -22.41 7.21 -9.25
N GLN A 9 -23.68 6.95 -8.92
CA GLN A 9 -24.83 7.55 -9.60
C GLN A 9 -24.89 9.06 -9.38
N ASP A 10 -24.63 9.51 -8.16
CA ASP A 10 -24.60 10.94 -7.83
C ASP A 10 -23.53 11.67 -8.62
N VAL A 11 -22.32 11.10 -8.68
CA VAL A 11 -21.23 11.64 -9.48
C VAL A 11 -21.56 11.65 -10.96
N GLN A 12 -22.17 10.59 -11.48
CA GLN A 12 -22.62 10.54 -12.87
C GLN A 12 -23.61 11.66 -13.18
N ASN A 13 -24.61 11.87 -12.33
CA ASN A 13 -25.61 12.93 -12.50
C ASN A 13 -24.93 14.32 -12.52
N ILE A 14 -23.94 14.55 -11.67
CA ILE A 14 -23.18 15.79 -11.66
C ILE A 14 -22.36 15.96 -12.94
N VAL A 15 -21.69 14.91 -13.39
CA VAL A 15 -20.91 14.93 -14.64
C VAL A 15 -21.80 15.25 -15.85
N GLU A 16 -22.97 14.64 -15.93
CA GLU A 16 -23.91 14.89 -17.02
C GLU A 16 -24.48 16.32 -17.03
N LEU A 17 -24.70 16.87 -15.82
CA LEU A 17 -25.24 18.22 -15.66
C LEU A 17 -24.18 19.29 -15.89
N GLU A 18 -23.04 19.19 -15.20
CA GLU A 18 -22.02 20.24 -15.15
C GLU A 18 -20.99 20.12 -16.27
N LYS A 19 -20.87 18.95 -16.90
CA LYS A 19 -19.93 18.65 -18.00
C LYS A 19 -18.51 19.13 -17.68
N PRO A 20 -17.91 18.71 -16.56
CA PRO A 20 -16.61 19.19 -16.13
C PRO A 20 -15.53 18.81 -17.16
N TRP A 21 -14.54 19.66 -17.32
CA TRP A 21 -13.38 19.39 -18.16
C TRP A 21 -12.53 18.20 -17.66
N GLY A 22 -12.52 17.97 -16.35
CA GLY A 22 -11.80 16.86 -15.73
C GLY A 22 -12.13 16.74 -14.25
N ALA A 23 -11.61 15.70 -13.62
CA ALA A 23 -11.82 15.42 -12.20
C ALA A 23 -10.50 15.10 -11.49
N VAL A 24 -10.32 15.66 -10.29
CA VAL A 24 -9.22 15.33 -9.38
C VAL A 24 -9.73 14.31 -8.37
N VAL A 25 -9.13 13.12 -8.32
CA VAL A 25 -9.56 12.02 -7.42
C VAL A 25 -8.61 11.85 -6.22
N GLN A 26 -7.39 12.37 -6.27
CA GLN A 26 -6.35 12.14 -5.25
C GLN A 26 -6.70 12.74 -3.87
N PHE A 27 -7.51 13.80 -3.81
CA PHE A 27 -7.82 14.48 -2.56
C PHE A 27 -9.08 13.96 -1.84
N GLY A 28 -9.77 13.01 -2.42
CA GLY A 28 -11.03 12.47 -1.89
C GLY A 28 -10.90 11.14 -1.15
N GLY A 29 -9.69 10.71 -0.83
CA GLY A 29 -9.40 9.43 -0.19
C GLY A 29 -9.86 8.23 -1.04
N GLN A 30 -9.94 7.07 -0.42
CA GLN A 30 -10.26 5.80 -1.09
C GLN A 30 -11.60 5.83 -1.85
N THR A 31 -12.57 6.59 -1.38
CA THR A 31 -13.87 6.71 -2.07
C THR A 31 -13.74 7.39 -3.43
N ALA A 32 -12.97 8.47 -3.52
CA ALA A 32 -12.76 9.18 -4.79
C ALA A 32 -11.82 8.40 -5.72
N ILE A 33 -10.78 7.78 -5.18
CA ILE A 33 -9.83 6.95 -5.95
C ILE A 33 -10.57 5.80 -6.65
N LYS A 34 -11.47 5.10 -5.96
CA LYS A 34 -12.30 4.02 -6.55
C LYS A 34 -13.24 4.50 -7.67
N LEU A 35 -13.52 5.80 -7.75
CA LEU A 35 -14.33 6.38 -8.83
C LEU A 35 -13.50 6.68 -10.09
N ALA A 36 -12.17 6.64 -10.05
CA ALA A 36 -11.30 7.00 -11.18
C ALA A 36 -11.64 6.22 -12.45
N LYS A 37 -11.80 4.90 -12.34
CA LYS A 37 -12.21 4.05 -13.47
C LYS A 37 -13.57 4.42 -14.02
N ALA A 38 -14.56 4.59 -13.16
CA ALA A 38 -15.91 4.95 -13.57
C ALA A 38 -15.96 6.33 -14.26
N LEU A 39 -15.22 7.32 -13.75
CA LEU A 39 -15.10 8.64 -14.36
C LEU A 39 -14.45 8.54 -15.76
N THR A 40 -13.40 7.74 -15.90
CA THR A 40 -12.77 7.50 -17.22
C THR A 40 -13.75 6.85 -18.21
N GLU A 41 -14.54 5.87 -17.76
CA GLU A 41 -15.59 5.22 -18.57
C GLU A 41 -16.69 6.22 -18.99
N MET A 42 -16.97 7.24 -18.19
CA MET A 42 -17.89 8.35 -18.52
C MET A 42 -17.26 9.40 -19.44
N GLY A 43 -16.00 9.24 -19.84
CA GLY A 43 -15.27 10.19 -20.69
C GLY A 43 -14.72 11.41 -19.95
N VAL A 44 -14.70 11.39 -18.62
CA VAL A 44 -14.12 12.47 -17.80
C VAL A 44 -12.62 12.25 -17.69
N GLN A 45 -11.84 13.27 -18.03
CA GLN A 45 -10.40 13.23 -17.88
C GLN A 45 -10.01 13.27 -16.40
N ILE A 46 -9.16 12.34 -15.98
CA ILE A 46 -8.56 12.40 -14.63
C ILE A 46 -7.40 13.40 -14.67
N LEU A 47 -7.48 14.40 -13.78
CA LEU A 47 -6.44 15.41 -13.59
C LEU A 47 -5.51 14.94 -12.48
N GLY A 48 -4.39 14.35 -12.87
CA GLY A 48 -3.44 13.70 -11.99
C GLY A 48 -3.10 12.30 -12.49
N THR A 49 -2.74 11.40 -11.58
CA THR A 49 -2.45 10.00 -11.90
C THR A 49 -3.65 9.32 -12.54
N SER A 50 -3.42 8.67 -13.67
CA SER A 50 -4.48 7.98 -14.43
C SER A 50 -5.10 6.83 -13.62
N ALA A 51 -6.32 6.41 -14.02
CA ALA A 51 -6.97 5.26 -13.42
C ALA A 51 -6.13 3.98 -13.54
N ASP A 52 -5.38 3.80 -14.63
CA ASP A 52 -4.46 2.67 -14.81
C ASP A 52 -3.25 2.73 -13.88
N GLY A 53 -2.68 3.92 -13.66
CA GLY A 53 -1.58 4.12 -12.70
C GLY A 53 -2.01 3.87 -11.26
N VAL A 54 -3.24 4.27 -10.91
CA VAL A 54 -3.85 3.96 -9.61
C VAL A 54 -4.06 2.45 -9.44
N ASP A 55 -4.64 1.80 -10.45
CA ASP A 55 -4.86 0.36 -10.45
C ASP A 55 -3.54 -0.43 -10.34
N ALA A 56 -2.50 0.00 -11.05
CA ALA A 56 -1.17 -0.59 -10.96
C ALA A 56 -0.53 -0.47 -9.56
N ALA A 57 -0.87 0.58 -8.81
CA ALA A 57 -0.41 0.74 -7.44
C ALA A 57 -1.22 -0.09 -6.43
N GLU A 58 -2.49 -0.39 -6.73
CA GLU A 58 -3.37 -1.19 -5.86
C GLU A 58 -3.29 -2.69 -6.17
N ASP A 59 -3.04 -3.06 -7.42
CA ASP A 59 -2.86 -4.45 -7.84
C ASP A 59 -1.49 -4.98 -7.40
N ARG A 60 -1.49 -6.02 -6.57
CA ARG A 60 -0.27 -6.57 -5.97
C ARG A 60 0.71 -7.08 -7.03
N GLU A 61 0.23 -7.80 -8.04
CA GLU A 61 1.10 -8.42 -9.04
C GLU A 61 1.74 -7.35 -9.93
N ARG A 62 0.94 -6.39 -10.37
CA ARG A 62 1.43 -5.25 -11.16
C ARG A 62 2.42 -4.40 -10.35
N PHE A 63 2.12 -4.16 -9.08
CA PHE A 63 3.00 -3.39 -8.20
C PHE A 63 4.31 -4.12 -7.95
N ASP A 64 4.27 -5.44 -7.71
CA ASP A 64 5.45 -6.28 -7.55
C ASP A 64 6.36 -6.24 -8.78
N GLU A 65 5.80 -6.30 -10.00
CA GLU A 65 6.57 -6.14 -11.24
C GLU A 65 7.25 -4.77 -11.35
N ILE A 66 6.56 -3.71 -10.90
CA ILE A 66 7.13 -2.36 -10.89
C ILE A 66 8.29 -2.27 -9.90
N LEU A 67 8.14 -2.83 -8.71
CA LEU A 67 9.23 -2.86 -7.72
C LEU A 67 10.44 -3.64 -8.23
N GLU A 68 10.24 -4.75 -8.92
CA GLU A 68 11.33 -5.51 -9.57
C GLU A 68 12.04 -4.68 -10.66
N LYS A 69 11.29 -4.02 -11.54
CA LYS A 69 11.85 -3.12 -12.57
C LYS A 69 12.64 -1.96 -11.96
N CYS A 70 12.19 -1.47 -10.80
CA CYS A 70 12.88 -0.39 -10.06
C CYS A 70 14.04 -0.88 -9.20
N ALA A 71 14.26 -2.20 -9.10
CA ALA A 71 15.20 -2.84 -8.16
C ALA A 71 14.95 -2.41 -6.72
N ILE A 72 13.68 -2.29 -6.32
CA ILE A 72 13.26 -1.94 -4.98
C ILE A 72 12.96 -3.24 -4.21
N PRO A 73 13.70 -3.55 -3.14
CA PRO A 73 13.42 -4.71 -2.32
C PRO A 73 12.04 -4.59 -1.63
N ARG A 74 11.35 -5.72 -1.53
CA ARG A 74 10.09 -5.83 -0.79
C ARG A 74 10.08 -7.00 0.16
N ALA A 75 9.23 -6.97 1.16
CA ALA A 75 9.00 -8.12 2.00
C ALA A 75 8.47 -9.29 1.14
N LYS A 76 9.08 -10.46 1.32
CA LYS A 76 8.59 -11.67 0.66
C LYS A 76 7.27 -12.08 1.29
N GLY A 77 6.32 -12.51 0.48
CA GLY A 77 5.03 -12.96 0.96
C GLY A 77 4.38 -13.96 0.01
N ARG A 78 3.35 -14.64 0.50
CA ARG A 78 2.53 -15.58 -0.27
C ARG A 78 1.06 -15.40 0.02
N THR A 79 0.25 -15.58 -0.99
CA THR A 79 -1.19 -15.72 -0.86
C THR A 79 -1.53 -17.19 -0.62
N VAL A 80 -2.35 -17.46 0.38
CA VAL A 80 -2.73 -18.80 0.82
C VAL A 80 -4.24 -18.88 1.07
N TYR A 81 -4.80 -20.06 0.97
CA TYR A 81 -6.23 -20.32 1.16
C TYR A 81 -6.51 -21.30 2.29
N THR A 82 -5.51 -22.07 2.68
CA THR A 82 -5.65 -23.13 3.70
C THR A 82 -4.66 -22.94 4.83
N THR A 83 -4.98 -23.50 5.99
CA THR A 83 -4.06 -23.52 7.14
C THR A 83 -2.74 -24.22 6.81
N GLN A 84 -2.81 -25.29 6.01
CA GLN A 84 -1.61 -26.04 5.63
C GLN A 84 -0.68 -25.19 4.72
N GLU A 85 -1.25 -24.48 3.74
CA GLU A 85 -0.49 -23.54 2.91
C GLU A 85 0.09 -22.40 3.74
N ALA A 86 -0.66 -21.90 4.74
CA ALA A 86 -0.19 -20.85 5.64
C ALA A 86 1.01 -21.28 6.48
N LEU A 87 0.96 -22.49 7.05
CA LEU A 87 2.07 -23.11 7.78
C LEU A 87 3.30 -23.29 6.90
N GLN A 88 3.11 -23.81 5.69
CA GLN A 88 4.20 -23.98 4.74
C GLN A 88 4.83 -22.64 4.37
N ALA A 89 4.02 -21.64 4.02
CA ALA A 89 4.50 -20.30 3.69
C ALA A 89 5.25 -19.65 4.85
N ALA A 90 4.73 -19.73 6.06
CA ALA A 90 5.37 -19.19 7.25
C ALA A 90 6.72 -19.86 7.55
N ASN A 91 6.82 -21.17 7.40
CA ASN A 91 8.09 -21.90 7.60
C ASN A 91 9.12 -21.58 6.51
N GLU A 92 8.71 -21.41 5.25
CA GLU A 92 9.61 -21.02 4.17
C GLU A 92 10.10 -19.57 4.32
N LEU A 93 9.24 -18.65 4.77
CA LEU A 93 9.60 -17.25 5.00
C LEU A 93 10.43 -17.08 6.29
N GLY A 94 10.28 -18.01 7.21
CA GLY A 94 10.85 -17.93 8.57
C GLY A 94 10.09 -16.94 9.46
N TYR A 95 9.89 -17.31 10.72
CA TYR A 95 9.24 -16.44 11.71
C TYR A 95 10.09 -15.23 12.12
N PRO A 96 9.47 -14.12 12.55
CA PRO A 96 8.04 -13.86 12.56
C PRO A 96 7.48 -13.54 11.16
N VAL A 97 6.19 -13.81 10.99
CA VAL A 97 5.43 -13.47 9.78
C VAL A 97 4.19 -12.67 10.13
N LEU A 98 3.75 -11.83 9.20
CA LEU A 98 2.51 -11.08 9.28
C LEU A 98 1.41 -11.87 8.55
N VAL A 99 0.31 -12.13 9.25
CA VAL A 99 -0.88 -12.77 8.69
C VAL A 99 -1.95 -11.72 8.51
N ARG A 100 -2.49 -11.59 7.30
CA ARG A 100 -3.55 -10.64 7.01
C ARG A 100 -4.56 -11.19 6.01
N PRO A 101 -5.87 -11.10 6.28
CA PRO A 101 -6.89 -11.36 5.28
C PRO A 101 -6.80 -10.33 4.15
N SER A 102 -7.07 -10.72 2.90
CA SER A 102 -7.04 -9.81 1.75
C SER A 102 -8.16 -8.76 1.76
N TYR A 103 -9.18 -8.98 2.58
CA TYR A 103 -10.36 -8.12 2.68
C TYR A 103 -10.58 -7.64 4.12
N VAL A 104 -9.80 -6.68 4.57
CA VAL A 104 -10.06 -6.04 5.86
C VAL A 104 -9.94 -4.53 5.72
N LEU A 105 -11.01 -3.83 6.04
CA LEU A 105 -11.02 -2.38 6.13
C LEU A 105 -10.36 -1.94 7.45
N GLY A 106 -9.32 -1.12 7.36
CA GLY A 106 -8.76 -0.43 8.51
C GLY A 106 -7.81 -1.23 9.41
N GLY A 107 -7.06 -2.20 8.85
CA GLY A 107 -6.01 -2.91 9.62
C GLY A 107 -6.51 -3.88 10.70
N GLN A 108 -7.82 -4.05 10.85
CA GLN A 108 -8.38 -5.06 11.77
C GLN A 108 -8.11 -6.46 11.24
N GLY A 109 -7.63 -7.36 12.09
CA GLY A 109 -7.35 -8.75 11.74
C GLY A 109 -5.95 -9.01 11.18
N MET A 110 -5.04 -8.05 11.21
CA MET A 110 -3.61 -8.29 10.99
C MET A 110 -2.97 -8.75 12.29
N GLU A 111 -2.22 -9.86 12.22
CA GLU A 111 -1.56 -10.44 13.39
C GLU A 111 -0.15 -10.88 13.07
N ILE A 112 0.74 -10.73 14.03
CA ILE A 112 2.12 -11.18 13.91
C ILE A 112 2.23 -12.57 14.53
N ALA A 113 2.56 -13.57 13.70
CA ALA A 113 2.77 -14.93 14.14
C ALA A 113 4.26 -15.20 14.36
N TYR A 114 4.58 -15.77 15.51
CA TYR A 114 5.92 -16.15 15.93
C TYR A 114 6.17 -17.66 15.89
N SER A 115 5.13 -18.45 15.63
CA SER A 115 5.17 -19.92 15.63
C SER A 115 4.01 -20.51 14.84
N ASP A 116 4.11 -21.80 14.50
CA ASP A 116 3.06 -22.57 13.85
C ASP A 116 1.74 -22.50 14.64
N ARG A 117 1.81 -22.58 15.96
CA ARG A 117 0.63 -22.47 16.83
C ARG A 117 -0.12 -21.14 16.65
N ASN A 118 0.59 -20.03 16.48
CA ASN A 118 -0.06 -18.75 16.21
C ASN A 118 -0.75 -18.77 14.85
N ILE A 119 -0.13 -19.36 13.82
CA ILE A 119 -0.76 -19.51 12.49
C ILE A 119 -2.04 -20.31 12.60
N GLU A 120 -2.02 -21.47 13.26
CA GLU A 120 -3.20 -22.32 13.43
C GLU A 120 -4.34 -21.58 14.14
N GLU A 121 -4.03 -20.83 15.20
CA GLU A 121 -5.01 -20.05 15.95
C GLU A 121 -5.61 -18.93 15.10
N PHE A 122 -4.81 -18.17 14.38
CA PHE A 122 -5.29 -17.08 13.50
C PHE A 122 -6.11 -17.61 12.33
N MET A 123 -5.64 -18.67 11.69
CA MET A 123 -6.39 -19.31 10.59
C MET A 123 -7.74 -19.84 11.08
N ARG A 124 -7.83 -20.38 12.30
CA ARG A 124 -9.10 -20.79 12.90
C ARG A 124 -10.05 -19.62 13.10
N ILE A 125 -9.56 -18.48 13.60
CA ILE A 125 -10.36 -17.27 13.82
C ILE A 125 -10.86 -16.71 12.48
N ILE A 126 -9.96 -16.60 11.49
CA ILE A 126 -10.29 -16.09 10.16
C ILE A 126 -11.33 -16.98 9.48
N ASN A 127 -11.17 -18.28 9.52
CA ASN A 127 -12.11 -19.24 8.92
C ASN A 127 -13.51 -19.24 9.58
N LEU A 128 -13.61 -18.79 10.84
CA LEU A 128 -14.90 -18.61 11.51
C LEU A 128 -15.62 -17.33 11.07
N THR A 129 -14.89 -16.31 10.64
CA THR A 129 -15.43 -14.98 10.32
C THR A 129 -15.56 -14.71 8.82
N VAL A 130 -14.69 -15.27 8.01
CA VAL A 130 -14.60 -14.98 6.58
C VAL A 130 -14.36 -16.28 5.82
N GLN A 131 -15.42 -16.88 5.29
CA GLN A 131 -15.30 -18.02 4.38
C GLN A 131 -14.89 -17.54 2.98
N GLU A 132 -13.84 -18.14 2.40
CA GLU A 132 -13.43 -18.05 0.98
C GLU A 132 -12.60 -16.83 0.53
N HIS A 133 -11.92 -16.11 1.41
CA HIS A 133 -11.01 -15.05 0.97
C HIS A 133 -9.54 -15.45 1.11
N PRO A 134 -8.68 -15.03 0.15
CA PRO A 134 -7.26 -15.29 0.25
C PRO A 134 -6.66 -14.58 1.47
N ILE A 135 -5.70 -15.26 2.10
CA ILE A 135 -4.94 -14.76 3.24
C ILE A 135 -3.51 -14.52 2.78
N LEU A 136 -2.94 -13.42 3.21
CA LEU A 136 -1.56 -13.06 2.92
C LEU A 136 -0.68 -13.41 4.10
N ILE A 137 0.40 -14.15 3.83
CA ILE A 137 1.46 -14.44 4.79
C ILE A 137 2.70 -13.71 4.29
N ASP A 138 3.10 -12.68 4.99
CA ASP A 138 4.25 -11.86 4.62
C ASP A 138 5.36 -11.97 5.65
N LYS A 139 6.62 -11.91 5.23
CA LYS A 139 7.74 -11.81 6.18
C LYS A 139 7.58 -10.53 7.00
N TYR A 140 7.46 -10.67 8.32
CA TYR A 140 7.44 -9.52 9.19
C TYR A 140 8.83 -8.89 9.30
N LEU A 141 8.92 -7.63 8.96
CA LEU A 141 10.15 -6.86 9.05
C LEU A 141 10.14 -6.04 10.33
N MET A 142 11.06 -6.36 11.22
CA MET A 142 11.25 -5.59 12.44
C MET A 142 12.06 -4.34 12.12
N GLY A 143 11.47 -3.19 12.33
CA GLY A 143 12.10 -1.90 12.08
C GLY A 143 11.15 -0.76 12.43
N ARG A 144 11.63 0.45 12.22
CA ARG A 144 10.80 1.65 12.23
C ARG A 144 10.36 1.93 10.81
N GLU A 145 9.16 2.44 10.66
CA GLU A 145 8.71 2.92 9.36
C GLU A 145 9.17 4.35 9.14
N VAL A 146 9.48 4.67 7.92
CA VAL A 146 9.66 6.02 7.44
C VAL A 146 8.67 6.29 6.34
N GLU A 147 8.08 7.46 6.34
CA GLU A 147 7.05 7.88 5.40
C GLU A 147 7.55 9.04 4.56
N VAL A 148 7.25 8.98 3.28
CA VAL A 148 7.64 9.98 2.30
C VAL A 148 6.40 10.46 1.58
N ASP A 149 6.19 11.77 1.62
CA ASP A 149 5.24 12.46 0.76
C ASP A 149 6.01 13.22 -0.32
N GLY A 150 5.56 13.08 -1.56
CA GLY A 150 6.15 13.75 -2.70
C GLY A 150 5.12 14.23 -3.70
N VAL A 151 5.55 15.16 -4.55
CA VAL A 151 4.79 15.61 -5.71
C VAL A 151 5.64 15.35 -6.94
N PHE A 152 5.10 14.62 -7.91
CA PHE A 152 5.76 14.26 -9.16
C PHE A 152 5.01 14.86 -10.34
N ASP A 153 5.73 15.52 -11.25
CA ASP A 153 5.15 16.19 -12.42
C ASP A 153 5.23 15.37 -13.71
N GLY A 154 5.78 14.16 -13.62
CA GLY A 154 6.07 13.26 -14.75
C GLY A 154 7.56 13.18 -15.09
N GLU A 155 8.36 14.14 -14.66
CA GLU A 155 9.82 14.20 -14.88
C GLU A 155 10.60 14.31 -13.58
N ASP A 156 10.22 15.25 -12.73
CA ASP A 156 10.88 15.54 -11.47
C ASP A 156 9.96 15.36 -10.26
N ILE A 157 10.58 15.04 -9.13
CA ILE A 157 9.88 14.84 -7.86
C ILE A 157 10.35 15.86 -6.83
N LEU A 158 9.39 16.50 -6.18
CA LEU A 158 9.64 17.28 -4.98
C LEU A 158 9.27 16.44 -3.76
N ILE A 159 10.23 16.16 -2.91
CA ILE A 159 10.03 15.52 -1.60
C ILE A 159 10.41 16.56 -0.54
N PRO A 160 9.44 17.21 0.12
CA PRO A 160 9.71 18.24 1.11
C PRO A 160 10.36 17.68 2.37
N GLY A 161 10.15 16.39 2.66
CA GLY A 161 10.76 15.74 3.79
C GLY A 161 10.42 14.27 3.91
N ILE A 162 11.14 13.63 4.82
CA ILE A 162 10.94 12.23 5.22
C ILE A 162 10.55 12.24 6.70
N MET A 163 9.49 11.56 7.05
CA MET A 163 9.02 11.40 8.44
C MET A 163 9.41 10.03 8.97
N GLU A 164 9.74 9.94 10.24
CA GLU A 164 10.01 8.68 10.94
C GLU A 164 8.86 8.39 11.92
N HIS A 165 8.32 7.17 11.90
CA HIS A 165 7.33 6.73 12.86
C HIS A 165 8.01 6.35 14.19
N VAL A 166 7.40 6.75 15.30
CA VAL A 166 7.87 6.39 16.64
C VAL A 166 7.56 4.92 16.94
N GLU A 167 6.40 4.46 16.49
CA GLU A 167 5.95 3.10 16.64
C GLU A 167 6.71 2.14 15.72
N ARG A 168 6.60 0.85 16.03
CA ARG A 168 7.18 -0.22 15.21
C ARG A 168 6.38 -0.38 13.92
N ALA A 169 7.05 -0.92 12.90
CA ALA A 169 6.42 -1.30 11.64
C ALA A 169 5.17 -2.18 11.85
N GLY A 170 4.12 -1.90 11.07
CA GLY A 170 2.85 -2.61 11.13
C GLY A 170 1.77 -1.95 12.00
N VAL A 171 2.06 -0.82 12.65
CA VAL A 171 1.03 0.03 13.25
C VAL A 171 0.42 0.91 12.17
N HIS A 172 -0.91 1.04 12.16
CA HIS A 172 -1.59 1.89 11.19
C HIS A 172 -1.11 3.34 11.30
N SER A 173 -0.78 3.98 10.19
CA SER A 173 -0.19 5.34 10.18
C SER A 173 -1.10 6.39 10.86
N GLY A 174 -2.42 6.20 10.84
CA GLY A 174 -3.36 7.05 11.56
C GLY A 174 -3.26 6.95 13.09
N ASP A 175 -2.64 5.88 13.59
CA ASP A 175 -2.45 5.60 15.01
C ASP A 175 -0.97 5.77 15.43
N SER A 176 -0.12 6.17 14.50
CA SER A 176 1.32 6.38 14.71
C SER A 176 1.66 7.86 14.89
N ILE A 177 2.67 8.12 15.71
CA ILE A 177 3.28 9.44 15.83
C ILE A 177 4.42 9.51 14.81
N ALA A 178 4.31 10.43 13.86
CA ALA A 178 5.38 10.73 12.91
C ALA A 178 6.18 11.94 13.38
N VAL A 179 7.51 11.85 13.31
CA VAL A 179 8.42 12.94 13.65
C VAL A 179 9.18 13.43 12.42
N TYR A 180 9.34 14.75 12.33
CA TYR A 180 10.11 15.42 11.31
C TYR A 180 11.06 16.45 11.95
N PRO A 181 12.33 16.50 11.56
CA PRO A 181 13.05 15.56 10.67
C PRO A 181 13.24 14.16 11.32
N PRO A 182 13.51 13.11 10.52
CA PRO A 182 13.79 11.77 11.06
C PRO A 182 15.02 11.80 11.95
N ILE A 183 14.96 11.07 13.08
CA ILE A 183 16.01 11.09 14.10
C ILE A 183 17.06 9.99 13.86
N ASN A 184 16.59 8.81 13.41
CA ASN A 184 17.44 7.62 13.31
C ASN A 184 17.72 7.18 11.86
N LEU A 185 17.32 7.98 10.89
CA LEU A 185 17.52 7.67 9.48
C LEU A 185 18.93 8.05 9.03
N GLU A 186 19.73 7.06 8.65
CA GLU A 186 21.07 7.28 8.12
C GLU A 186 20.99 7.91 6.70
N GLU A 187 21.97 8.74 6.36
CA GLU A 187 22.01 9.46 5.07
C GLU A 187 21.97 8.50 3.86
N LYS A 188 22.65 7.36 3.93
CA LYS A 188 22.59 6.34 2.87
C LYS A 188 21.15 5.84 2.61
N HIS A 189 20.33 5.70 3.66
CA HIS A 189 18.93 5.29 3.52
C HIS A 189 18.08 6.42 2.96
N ARG A 190 18.37 7.66 3.35
CA ARG A 190 17.73 8.85 2.80
C ARG A 190 17.90 8.95 1.29
N GLU A 191 19.14 8.82 0.81
CA GLU A 191 19.45 8.83 -0.62
C GLU A 191 18.72 7.71 -1.39
N LEU A 192 18.70 6.51 -0.81
CA LEU A 192 17.98 5.37 -1.39
C LEU A 192 16.46 5.60 -1.45
N ILE A 193 15.86 6.15 -0.40
CA ILE A 193 14.43 6.49 -0.35
C ILE A 193 14.10 7.47 -1.47
N LEU A 194 14.85 8.56 -1.59
CA LEU A 194 14.63 9.55 -2.64
C LEU A 194 14.72 8.93 -4.05
N LYS A 195 15.74 8.11 -4.28
CA LYS A 195 15.93 7.40 -5.55
C LYS A 195 14.79 6.42 -5.83
N HIS A 196 14.41 5.61 -4.86
CA HIS A 196 13.35 4.62 -5.00
C HIS A 196 12.00 5.27 -5.24
N THR A 197 11.67 6.32 -4.48
CA THR A 197 10.41 7.06 -4.65
C THR A 197 10.31 7.68 -6.03
N LYS A 198 11.39 8.31 -6.52
CA LYS A 198 11.42 8.88 -7.88
C LYS A 198 11.22 7.80 -8.95
N ASN A 199 11.94 6.67 -8.83
CA ASN A 199 11.84 5.59 -9.79
C ASN A 199 10.44 4.96 -9.81
N MET A 200 9.86 4.74 -8.63
CA MET A 200 8.52 4.18 -8.48
C MET A 200 7.46 5.13 -9.06
N ALA A 201 7.54 6.43 -8.74
CA ALA A 201 6.64 7.44 -9.29
C ALA A 201 6.66 7.46 -10.82
N LYS A 202 7.86 7.34 -11.42
CA LYS A 202 8.03 7.29 -12.87
C LYS A 202 7.40 6.04 -13.49
N HIS A 203 7.61 4.86 -12.92
CA HIS A 203 7.09 3.61 -13.47
C HIS A 203 5.59 3.43 -13.26
N LEU A 204 5.03 4.04 -12.22
CA LEU A 204 3.58 4.13 -11.99
C LEU A 204 2.91 5.23 -12.81
N ASN A 205 3.66 6.02 -13.58
CA ASN A 205 3.18 7.20 -14.29
C ASN A 205 2.39 8.15 -13.37
N VAL A 206 2.91 8.37 -12.18
CA VAL A 206 2.28 9.26 -11.21
C VAL A 206 2.30 10.69 -11.76
N ILE A 207 1.20 11.39 -11.60
CA ILE A 207 1.12 12.85 -11.77
C ILE A 207 0.43 13.41 -10.53
N GLY A 208 1.15 14.22 -9.77
CA GLY A 208 0.67 14.78 -8.50
C GLY A 208 1.25 14.07 -7.28
N LEU A 209 0.42 13.79 -6.29
CA LEU A 209 0.86 13.26 -5.00
C LEU A 209 1.27 11.80 -5.07
N ILE A 210 2.33 11.47 -4.35
CA ILE A 210 2.76 10.12 -4.05
C ILE A 210 3.11 10.04 -2.57
N ASN A 211 2.57 9.02 -1.89
CA ASN A 211 2.95 8.64 -0.54
C ASN A 211 3.56 7.25 -0.59
N ALA A 212 4.70 7.07 0.07
CA ALA A 212 5.36 5.78 0.16
C ALA A 212 5.91 5.56 1.57
N GLN A 213 5.78 4.34 2.07
CA GLN A 213 6.33 3.92 3.35
C GLN A 213 7.47 2.94 3.13
N TYR A 214 8.54 3.08 3.91
CA TYR A 214 9.72 2.24 3.84
C TYR A 214 10.09 1.73 5.22
N ILE A 215 10.68 0.55 5.28
CA ILE A 215 11.30 0.02 6.49
C ILE A 215 12.80 -0.07 6.21
N PRO A 216 13.62 0.80 6.82
CA PRO A 216 15.07 0.65 6.81
C PRO A 216 15.43 -0.60 7.61
N VAL A 217 15.80 -1.68 6.92
CA VAL A 217 16.29 -2.90 7.57
C VAL A 217 17.79 -2.85 7.68
N SER A 218 18.30 -3.26 8.86
CA SER A 218 19.72 -3.17 9.22
C SER A 218 20.63 -3.75 8.13
N TYR A 219 21.62 -2.99 7.80
CA TYR A 219 22.84 -3.28 7.04
C TYR A 219 22.85 -3.08 5.54
N THR A 220 21.77 -3.19 4.75
CA THR A 220 21.89 -2.96 3.30
C THR A 220 20.64 -2.64 2.51
N HIS A 221 19.42 -2.80 3.03
CA HIS A 221 18.21 -2.70 2.20
C HIS A 221 17.12 -1.85 2.81
N LEU A 222 16.48 -1.04 1.97
CA LEU A 222 15.16 -0.48 2.22
C LEU A 222 14.14 -1.44 1.63
N THR A 223 13.09 -1.73 2.37
CA THR A 223 11.96 -2.52 1.87
C THR A 223 10.68 -1.73 2.02
N LEU A 224 9.79 -1.87 1.04
CA LEU A 224 8.43 -1.37 1.18
C LEU A 224 7.65 -2.33 2.07
N PRO A 225 6.90 -1.83 3.06
CA PRO A 225 5.95 -2.65 3.77
C PRO A 225 4.88 -3.14 2.79
N THR A 226 4.46 -4.37 2.92
CA THR A 226 3.43 -5.00 2.09
C THR A 226 2.01 -4.52 2.42
N THR A 227 1.87 -3.37 3.05
CA THR A 227 0.56 -2.77 3.33
C THR A 227 0.15 -1.91 2.15
N SER A 228 -0.65 -2.47 1.24
CA SER A 228 -1.49 -1.64 0.36
C SER A 228 -2.56 -0.98 1.23
N ARG A 229 -2.64 0.31 1.16
CA ARG A 229 -3.76 1.06 1.75
C ARG A 229 -4.98 1.01 0.85
#